data_54189acfbc9e5b0f68a79d0da7635436
#
_entry.id   54189acfbc9e5b0f68a79d0da7635436
#
_cell.length_a   1.000
_cell.length_b   1.000
_cell.length_c   1.000
_cell.angle_alpha   90.00
_cell.angle_beta   90.00
_cell.angle_gamma   90.00
#
_symmetry.space_group_name_H-M   'P 1'
#
loop_
_entity.id
_entity.type
_entity.pdbx_description
1 polymer ?
#
loop_
_entity_poly.entity_id
_entity_poly.type
_entity_poly.pdbx_seq_one_letter_code
_entity_poly.pdbx_strand_id
1 'polypeptide(L)'
;MDDAELVEQVRRRWEQGVPPKVIARALGVRPSVVAPLVRRIAAEAEVSQGLGRVLGCWVNCGWSVGLGLERHPEWAELDAPAGEAEGFAQVLVAREGPRRGRATLRGYLADVHCLGVKNTRDPETMDAGRIPTAIRTYYAAFDRPAVEIPIELGRELILGAVHYARGLGFEPAGAFDEDAAAFLGEWDGPGRIEFGRDGQPFYLNGPYDNPAAVIATLERSVGAGNFHVSVAAGPM
;
A
#
# COMPACT_ATOMS: atom_id res chain seq x y z
N MET A 1 -11.44 30.99 14.38
CA MET A 1 -12.05 29.86 13.67
C MET A 1 -12.30 28.79 14.72
N ASP A 2 -13.54 28.40 14.93
CA ASP A 2 -13.84 27.32 15.83
C ASP A 2 -13.54 25.94 15.20
N ASP A 3 -13.57 24.88 16.01
CA ASP A 3 -13.20 23.54 15.54
C ASP A 3 -14.18 23.01 14.47
N ALA A 4 -15.46 23.34 14.55
CA ALA A 4 -16.46 22.92 13.58
C ALA A 4 -16.27 23.63 12.23
N GLU A 5 -15.99 24.93 12.28
CA GLU A 5 -15.69 25.73 11.09
C GLU A 5 -14.40 25.25 10.41
N LEU A 6 -13.37 24.92 11.21
CA LEU A 6 -12.14 24.36 10.69
C LEU A 6 -12.37 23.04 9.93
N VAL A 7 -13.14 22.12 10.52
CA VAL A 7 -13.48 20.82 9.90
C VAL A 7 -14.18 21.04 8.56
N GLU A 8 -15.17 21.92 8.50
CA GLU A 8 -15.93 22.21 7.29
C GLU A 8 -15.07 22.86 6.21
N GLN A 9 -14.16 23.76 6.58
CA GLN A 9 -13.21 24.40 5.67
C GLN A 9 -12.19 23.41 5.11
N VAL A 10 -11.76 22.44 5.92
CA VAL A 10 -10.88 21.34 5.49
C VAL A 10 -11.62 20.42 4.54
N ARG A 11 -12.87 19.99 4.90
CA ARG A 11 -13.72 19.12 4.07
C ARG A 11 -13.91 19.69 2.68
N ARG A 12 -14.39 20.94 2.58
CA ARG A 12 -14.66 21.59 1.30
C ARG A 12 -13.44 21.63 0.36
N ARG A 13 -12.25 21.91 0.90
CA ARG A 13 -11.02 21.96 0.09
C ARG A 13 -10.54 20.58 -0.29
N TRP A 14 -10.66 19.63 0.63
CA TRP A 14 -10.31 18.23 0.38
C TRP A 14 -11.16 17.64 -0.75
N GLU A 15 -12.48 17.84 -0.73
CA GLU A 15 -13.39 17.41 -1.79
C GLU A 15 -13.11 18.09 -3.15
N GLN A 16 -12.42 19.22 -3.15
CA GLN A 16 -11.91 19.89 -4.36
C GLN A 16 -10.52 19.37 -4.80
N GLY A 17 -9.99 18.33 -4.16
CA GLY A 17 -8.69 17.74 -4.49
C GLY A 17 -7.48 18.57 -4.00
N VAL A 18 -7.67 19.49 -3.05
CA VAL A 18 -6.57 20.32 -2.54
C VAL A 18 -5.72 19.51 -1.54
N PRO A 19 -4.39 19.37 -1.76
CA PRO A 19 -3.53 18.61 -0.87
C PRO A 19 -3.51 19.13 0.58
N PRO A 20 -3.39 18.26 1.61
CA PRO A 20 -3.46 18.65 3.03
C PRO A 20 -2.48 19.76 3.43
N LYS A 21 -1.26 19.76 2.90
CA LYS A 21 -0.26 20.81 3.16
C LYS A 21 -0.68 22.19 2.62
N VAL A 22 -1.36 22.20 1.47
CA VAL A 22 -1.89 23.43 0.85
C VAL A 22 -3.08 23.94 1.65
N ILE A 23 -3.97 23.01 2.09
CA ILE A 23 -5.09 23.34 2.98
C ILE A 23 -4.58 23.97 4.27
N ALA A 24 -3.58 23.37 4.91
CA ALA A 24 -2.97 23.90 6.14
C ALA A 24 -2.44 25.33 5.96
N ARG A 25 -1.71 25.57 4.88
CA ARG A 25 -1.19 26.90 4.53
C ARG A 25 -2.32 27.92 4.30
N ALA A 26 -3.36 27.54 3.55
CA ALA A 26 -4.48 28.41 3.22
C ALA A 26 -5.32 28.80 4.45
N LEU A 27 -5.39 27.90 5.46
CA LEU A 27 -6.13 28.14 6.70
C LEU A 27 -5.26 28.71 7.83
N GLY A 28 -3.95 28.89 7.61
CA GLY A 28 -3.03 29.43 8.61
C GLY A 28 -2.82 28.49 9.82
N VAL A 29 -3.02 27.17 9.64
CA VAL A 29 -2.87 26.17 10.68
C VAL A 29 -1.71 25.21 10.38
N ARG A 30 -1.21 24.52 11.41
CA ARG A 30 -0.12 23.56 11.21
C ARG A 30 -0.61 22.32 10.44
N PRO A 31 0.22 21.74 9.56
CA PRO A 31 -0.13 20.48 8.86
C PRO A 31 -0.53 19.34 9.78
N SER A 32 0.05 19.26 10.99
CA SER A 32 -0.30 18.28 12.02
C SER A 32 -1.74 18.39 12.54
N VAL A 33 -2.40 19.54 12.35
CA VAL A 33 -3.82 19.73 12.68
C VAL A 33 -4.71 19.28 11.54
N VAL A 34 -4.32 19.55 10.30
CA VAL A 34 -5.13 19.22 9.10
C VAL A 34 -5.08 17.73 8.78
N ALA A 35 -3.94 17.08 8.90
CA ALA A 35 -3.78 15.68 8.52
C ALA A 35 -4.75 14.71 9.23
N PRO A 36 -5.00 14.80 10.56
CA PRO A 36 -6.01 13.98 11.22
C PRO A 36 -7.44 14.27 10.75
N LEU A 37 -7.75 15.53 10.42
CA LEU A 37 -9.07 15.91 9.93
C LEU A 37 -9.33 15.33 8.54
N VAL A 38 -8.37 15.43 7.64
CA VAL A 38 -8.46 14.83 6.31
C VAL A 38 -8.66 13.32 6.40
N ARG A 39 -7.88 12.61 7.24
CA ARG A 39 -8.06 11.17 7.45
C ARG A 39 -9.48 10.81 7.93
N ARG A 40 -10.03 11.59 8.86
CA ARG A 40 -11.40 11.39 9.34
C ARG A 40 -12.42 11.62 8.24
N ILE A 41 -12.28 12.70 7.46
CA ILE A 41 -13.19 13.05 6.35
C ILE A 41 -13.14 11.95 5.27
N ALA A 42 -11.95 11.48 4.90
CA ALA A 42 -11.78 10.39 3.94
C ALA A 42 -12.44 9.09 4.44
N ALA A 43 -12.24 8.73 5.71
CA ALA A 43 -12.88 7.54 6.30
C ALA A 43 -14.42 7.65 6.31
N GLU A 44 -14.98 8.82 6.60
CA GLU A 44 -16.43 9.07 6.52
C GLU A 44 -16.96 8.94 5.08
N ALA A 45 -16.21 9.42 4.09
CA ALA A 45 -16.55 9.28 2.67
C ALA A 45 -16.54 7.82 2.22
N GLU A 46 -15.54 7.03 2.63
CA GLU A 46 -15.47 5.58 2.33
C GLU A 46 -16.66 4.81 2.90
N VAL A 47 -17.07 5.11 4.13
CA VAL A 47 -18.26 4.52 4.73
C VAL A 47 -19.51 4.90 3.92
N SER A 48 -19.61 6.15 3.44
CA SER A 48 -20.72 6.61 2.61
C SER A 48 -20.74 5.92 1.23
N GLN A 49 -19.60 5.48 0.72
CA GLN A 49 -19.48 4.71 -0.52
C GLN A 49 -19.76 3.21 -0.33
N GLY A 50 -20.13 2.77 0.88
CA GLY A 50 -20.42 1.37 1.20
C GLY A 50 -19.18 0.54 1.56
N LEU A 51 -17.99 1.13 1.56
CA LEU A 51 -16.80 0.51 2.12
C LEU A 51 -16.88 0.59 3.65
N GLY A 52 -16.94 -0.51 4.34
CA GLY A 52 -16.92 -0.55 5.80
C GLY A 52 -15.70 0.21 6.38
N ARG A 53 -15.83 0.74 7.59
CA ARG A 53 -14.73 1.43 8.28
C ARG A 53 -13.51 0.52 8.38
N VAL A 54 -12.30 1.07 8.18
CA VAL A 54 -11.04 0.33 8.40
C VAL A 54 -10.91 -0.07 9.87
N LEU A 55 -10.72 -1.35 10.12
CA LEU A 55 -10.46 -1.94 11.44
C LEU A 55 -8.97 -2.12 11.70
N GLY A 56 -8.16 -2.19 10.66
CA GLY A 56 -6.72 -2.27 10.73
C GLY A 56 -6.09 -2.58 9.38
N CYS A 57 -4.81 -2.30 9.27
CA CYS A 57 -3.95 -2.62 8.13
C CYS A 57 -2.60 -3.11 8.66
N TRP A 58 -2.08 -4.18 8.09
CA TRP A 58 -0.83 -4.80 8.53
C TRP A 58 0.05 -5.11 7.33
N VAL A 59 1.36 -5.13 7.56
CA VAL A 59 2.37 -5.50 6.57
C VAL A 59 3.45 -6.37 7.22
N ASN A 60 4.13 -7.20 6.43
CA ASN A 60 5.30 -7.97 6.89
C ASN A 60 6.47 -7.06 7.28
N CYS A 61 7.34 -7.51 8.19
CA CYS A 61 8.63 -6.85 8.42
C CYS A 61 9.48 -6.85 7.16
N GLY A 62 10.36 -5.85 7.03
CA GLY A 62 11.25 -5.70 5.87
C GLY A 62 10.62 -5.15 4.60
N TRP A 63 9.36 -4.71 4.67
CA TRP A 63 8.63 -4.14 3.53
C TRP A 63 9.30 -2.91 2.92
N SER A 64 10.07 -2.15 3.71
CA SER A 64 10.68 -0.88 3.31
C SER A 64 12.10 -1.00 2.77
N VAL A 65 12.70 -2.19 2.84
CA VAL A 65 14.10 -2.39 2.40
C VAL A 65 14.28 -1.99 0.93
N GLY A 66 15.19 -1.06 0.71
CA GLY A 66 15.47 -0.49 -0.61
C GLY A 66 14.52 0.60 -1.08
N LEU A 67 13.42 0.88 -0.34
CA LEU A 67 12.50 1.97 -0.67
C LEU A 67 12.98 3.32 -0.13
N GLY A 68 12.80 4.39 -0.90
CA GLY A 68 13.06 5.76 -0.43
C GLY A 68 11.88 6.30 0.37
N LEU A 69 12.09 6.59 1.67
CA LEU A 69 11.07 7.07 2.61
C LEU A 69 11.36 8.47 3.16
N GLU A 70 12.32 9.20 2.60
CA GLU A 70 12.79 10.48 3.17
C GLU A 70 11.68 11.53 3.30
N ARG A 71 10.63 11.42 2.49
CA ARG A 71 9.47 12.33 2.53
C ARG A 71 8.47 12.00 3.64
N HIS A 72 8.57 10.81 4.22
CA HIS A 72 7.67 10.27 5.26
C HIS A 72 8.45 9.53 6.33
N PRO A 73 9.24 10.24 7.16
CA PRO A 73 10.04 9.63 8.21
C PRO A 73 9.19 8.85 9.22
N GLU A 74 7.93 9.26 9.43
CA GLU A 74 6.99 8.53 10.28
C GLU A 74 6.66 7.12 9.75
N TRP A 75 6.82 6.87 8.47
CA TRP A 75 6.65 5.53 7.89
C TRP A 75 7.91 4.69 8.05
N ALA A 76 9.09 5.32 7.99
CA ALA A 76 10.35 4.64 8.27
C ALA A 76 10.41 4.11 9.72
N GLU A 77 9.78 4.83 10.68
CA GLU A 77 9.68 4.39 12.07
C GLU A 77 8.83 3.12 12.25
N LEU A 78 7.98 2.79 11.26
CA LEU A 78 7.16 1.57 11.24
C LEU A 78 7.91 0.37 10.68
N ASP A 79 9.11 0.57 10.12
CA ASP A 79 9.92 -0.52 9.62
C ASP A 79 10.56 -1.30 10.76
N ALA A 80 10.53 -2.62 10.62
CA ALA A 80 11.31 -3.52 11.45
C ALA A 80 12.44 -4.12 10.58
N PRO A 81 13.64 -4.31 11.14
CA PRO A 81 14.80 -4.74 10.35
C PRO A 81 14.55 -5.97 9.49
N ALA A 82 15.18 -5.97 8.32
CA ALA A 82 15.03 -6.92 7.25
C ALA A 82 14.98 -8.39 7.69
N GLY A 83 14.07 -9.11 7.06
CA GLY A 83 13.96 -10.56 7.02
C GLY A 83 14.02 -11.03 5.56
N GLU A 84 13.59 -12.27 5.30
CA GLU A 84 13.62 -12.92 3.98
C GLU A 84 12.68 -12.29 2.92
N ALA A 85 11.92 -11.26 3.26
CA ALA A 85 10.89 -10.67 2.39
C ALA A 85 11.33 -9.40 1.65
N GLU A 86 12.63 -9.20 1.49
CA GLU A 86 13.18 -8.04 0.78
C GLU A 86 12.54 -7.87 -0.61
N GLY A 87 11.99 -6.68 -0.88
CA GLY A 87 11.31 -6.38 -2.14
C GLY A 87 9.84 -6.78 -2.19
N PHE A 88 9.30 -7.39 -1.13
CA PHE A 88 7.89 -7.79 -1.09
C PHE A 88 7.14 -7.13 0.08
N ALA A 89 6.05 -6.46 -0.25
CA ALA A 89 5.06 -6.02 0.72
C ALA A 89 3.82 -6.92 0.66
N GLN A 90 3.61 -7.72 1.71
CA GLN A 90 2.39 -8.48 1.91
C GLN A 90 1.49 -7.69 2.85
N VAL A 91 0.43 -7.10 2.29
CA VAL A 91 -0.49 -6.21 3.02
C VAL A 91 -1.79 -6.93 3.30
N LEU A 92 -2.31 -6.84 4.53
CA LEU A 92 -3.63 -7.32 4.93
C LEU A 92 -4.46 -6.13 5.42
N VAL A 93 -5.63 -5.93 4.83
CA VAL A 93 -6.58 -4.90 5.24
C VAL A 93 -7.82 -5.56 5.82
N ALA A 94 -8.29 -5.06 6.97
CA ALA A 94 -9.55 -5.43 7.58
C ALA A 94 -10.49 -4.22 7.62
N ARG A 95 -11.73 -4.43 7.17
CA ARG A 95 -12.82 -3.45 7.23
C ARG A 95 -14.02 -4.00 7.96
N GLU A 96 -14.88 -3.14 8.47
CA GLU A 96 -16.18 -3.57 9.01
C GLU A 96 -16.95 -4.33 7.94
N GLY A 97 -17.44 -5.48 8.30
CA GLY A 97 -18.25 -6.31 7.40
C GLY A 97 -19.71 -5.82 7.31
N PRO A 98 -20.52 -6.46 6.45
CA PRO A 98 -21.89 -6.01 6.17
C PRO A 98 -22.85 -6.16 7.37
N ARG A 99 -22.44 -6.79 8.44
CA ARG A 99 -23.22 -6.97 9.68
C ARG A 99 -22.39 -6.59 10.89
N ARG A 100 -23.05 -6.06 11.93
CA ARG A 100 -22.41 -5.72 13.20
C ARG A 100 -21.60 -6.92 13.76
N GLY A 101 -20.38 -6.66 14.21
CA GLY A 101 -19.48 -7.68 14.74
C GLY A 101 -18.78 -8.53 13.68
N ARG A 102 -19.00 -8.27 12.38
CA ARG A 102 -18.29 -8.93 11.29
C ARG A 102 -17.18 -8.02 10.75
N ALA A 103 -16.15 -8.65 10.21
CA ALA A 103 -15.07 -7.99 9.48
C ALA A 103 -14.89 -8.68 8.14
N THR A 104 -14.55 -7.91 7.11
CA THR A 104 -14.08 -8.42 5.82
C THR A 104 -12.60 -8.12 5.69
N LEU A 105 -11.80 -9.14 5.38
CA LEU A 105 -10.36 -9.06 5.21
C LEU A 105 -10.00 -9.31 3.76
N ARG A 106 -9.05 -8.54 3.22
CA ARG A 106 -8.46 -8.77 1.91
C ARG A 106 -6.94 -8.65 1.99
N GLY A 107 -6.22 -9.55 1.34
CA GLY A 107 -4.77 -9.60 1.33
C GLY A 107 -4.20 -9.28 -0.03
N TYR A 108 -3.02 -8.66 -0.06
CA TYR A 108 -2.29 -8.25 -1.26
C TYR A 108 -0.82 -8.65 -1.13
N LEU A 109 -0.21 -9.04 -2.23
CA LEU A 109 1.23 -9.24 -2.34
C LEU A 109 1.75 -8.36 -3.46
N ALA A 110 2.62 -7.41 -3.13
CA ALA A 110 3.27 -6.54 -4.10
C ALA A 110 4.79 -6.77 -4.11
N ASP A 111 5.35 -6.84 -5.30
CA ASP A 111 6.77 -6.64 -5.58
C ASP A 111 6.98 -5.12 -5.68
N VAL A 112 7.55 -4.54 -4.65
CA VAL A 112 7.76 -3.09 -4.53
C VAL A 112 9.04 -2.62 -5.22
N HIS A 113 9.84 -3.58 -5.70
CA HIS A 113 11.07 -3.27 -6.42
C HIS A 113 10.93 -3.27 -7.94
N CYS A 114 9.89 -3.95 -8.52
CA CYS A 114 9.79 -4.07 -9.97
C CYS A 114 8.36 -4.31 -10.49
N LEU A 115 7.74 -5.44 -10.15
CA LEU A 115 6.60 -5.97 -10.89
C LEU A 115 5.22 -5.51 -10.36
N GLY A 116 5.17 -4.74 -9.26
CA GLY A 116 3.92 -4.31 -8.67
C GLY A 116 3.12 -5.45 -8.06
N VAL A 117 1.79 -5.41 -8.12
CA VAL A 117 0.95 -6.42 -7.46
C VAL A 117 1.05 -7.77 -8.16
N LYS A 118 1.54 -8.76 -7.44
CA LYS A 118 1.72 -10.15 -7.89
C LYS A 118 0.54 -11.05 -7.54
N ASN A 119 -0.18 -10.75 -6.47
CA ASN A 119 -1.33 -11.55 -6.06
C ASN A 119 -2.28 -10.74 -5.17
N THR A 120 -3.55 -11.13 -5.21
CA THR A 120 -4.59 -10.61 -4.32
C THR A 120 -5.45 -11.78 -3.85
N ARG A 121 -5.72 -11.84 -2.56
CA ARG A 121 -6.65 -12.83 -2.01
C ARG A 121 -8.08 -12.33 -2.13
N ASP A 122 -8.99 -13.25 -2.37
CA ASP A 122 -10.43 -12.96 -2.30
C ASP A 122 -10.82 -12.45 -0.92
N PRO A 123 -11.79 -11.54 -0.83
CA PRO A 123 -12.26 -11.01 0.44
C PRO A 123 -12.89 -12.12 1.29
N GLU A 124 -12.45 -12.25 2.54
CA GLU A 124 -13.00 -13.20 3.49
C GLU A 124 -13.74 -12.47 4.60
N THR A 125 -15.03 -12.81 4.82
CA THR A 125 -15.84 -12.23 5.89
C THR A 125 -15.89 -13.15 7.09
N MET A 126 -15.50 -12.66 8.26
CA MET A 126 -15.43 -13.41 9.50
C MET A 126 -15.98 -12.65 10.69
N ASP A 127 -16.04 -13.28 11.85
CA ASP A 127 -16.24 -12.59 13.14
C ASP A 127 -15.07 -11.66 13.44
N ALA A 128 -15.33 -10.41 13.81
CA ALA A 128 -14.28 -9.43 14.07
C ALA A 128 -13.31 -9.84 15.19
N GLY A 129 -13.78 -10.62 16.16
CA GLY A 129 -12.94 -11.18 17.21
C GLY A 129 -11.88 -12.17 16.72
N ARG A 130 -12.00 -12.67 15.48
CA ARG A 130 -11.02 -13.58 14.87
C ARG A 130 -9.90 -12.88 14.11
N ILE A 131 -9.94 -11.55 13.97
CA ILE A 131 -8.89 -10.77 13.27
C ILE A 131 -7.48 -11.13 13.77
N PRO A 132 -7.18 -11.19 15.08
CA PRO A 132 -5.83 -11.52 15.54
C PRO A 132 -5.35 -12.91 15.09
N THR A 133 -6.27 -13.88 14.98
CA THR A 133 -5.94 -15.22 14.47
C THR A 133 -5.71 -15.21 12.96
N ALA A 134 -6.52 -14.47 12.21
CA ALA A 134 -6.35 -14.30 10.77
C ALA A 134 -5.01 -13.67 10.43
N ILE A 135 -4.59 -12.63 11.17
CA ILE A 135 -3.28 -11.99 10.99
C ILE A 135 -2.16 -13.02 11.20
N ARG A 136 -2.17 -13.75 12.32
CA ARG A 136 -1.16 -14.79 12.58
C ARG A 136 -1.08 -15.84 11.49
N THR A 137 -2.25 -16.26 10.98
CA THR A 137 -2.32 -17.26 9.89
C THR A 137 -1.81 -16.68 8.57
N TYR A 138 -2.17 -15.43 8.27
CA TYR A 138 -1.78 -14.79 7.02
C TYR A 138 -0.28 -14.55 6.92
N TYR A 139 0.36 -14.26 8.05
CA TYR A 139 1.81 -14.00 8.14
C TYR A 139 2.60 -15.18 8.71
N ALA A 140 2.03 -16.39 8.75
CA ALA A 140 2.67 -17.57 9.34
C ALA A 140 3.97 -18.01 8.64
N ALA A 141 4.18 -17.58 7.39
CA ALA A 141 5.41 -17.86 6.64
C ALA A 141 6.58 -16.91 6.98
N PHE A 142 6.33 -15.85 7.76
CA PHE A 142 7.37 -14.89 8.15
C PHE A 142 7.84 -15.19 9.57
N ASP A 143 9.14 -15.05 9.79
CA ASP A 143 9.78 -15.27 11.10
C ASP A 143 9.37 -14.23 12.15
N ARG A 144 8.88 -13.08 11.71
CA ARG A 144 8.48 -11.96 12.57
C ARG A 144 7.00 -11.65 12.44
N PRO A 145 6.37 -11.17 13.52
CA PRO A 145 4.98 -10.73 13.46
C PRO A 145 4.83 -9.54 12.50
N ALA A 146 3.63 -9.44 11.91
CA ALA A 146 3.28 -8.29 11.07
C ALA A 146 3.28 -6.99 11.87
N VAL A 147 3.58 -5.90 11.19
CA VAL A 147 3.51 -4.54 11.72
C VAL A 147 2.15 -3.94 11.37
N GLU A 148 1.48 -3.35 12.35
CA GLU A 148 0.28 -2.56 12.10
C GLU A 148 0.67 -1.19 11.54
N ILE A 149 0.04 -0.80 10.44
CA ILE A 149 0.36 0.41 9.69
C ILE A 149 -0.91 1.24 9.42
N PRO A 150 -0.79 2.55 9.18
CA PRO A 150 -1.90 3.35 8.66
C PRO A 150 -2.37 2.82 7.30
N ILE A 151 -3.68 2.90 7.03
CA ILE A 151 -4.23 2.47 5.73
C ILE A 151 -3.64 3.27 4.56
N GLU A 152 -3.26 4.51 4.78
CA GLU A 152 -2.60 5.37 3.80
C GLU A 152 -1.28 4.78 3.33
N LEU A 153 -0.48 4.19 4.24
CA LEU A 153 0.73 3.46 3.88
C LEU A 153 0.39 2.18 3.12
N GLY A 154 -0.63 1.44 3.56
CA GLY A 154 -1.10 0.25 2.86
C GLY A 154 -1.51 0.53 1.42
N ARG A 155 -2.23 1.64 1.19
CA ARG A 155 -2.60 2.14 -0.16
C ARG A 155 -1.37 2.47 -0.99
N GLU A 156 -0.44 3.22 -0.41
CA GLU A 156 0.78 3.62 -1.11
C GLU A 156 1.60 2.40 -1.51
N LEU A 157 1.74 1.40 -0.63
CA LEU A 157 2.47 0.17 -0.93
C LEU A 157 1.83 -0.63 -2.09
N ILE A 158 0.50 -0.66 -2.19
CA ILE A 158 -0.18 -1.45 -3.21
C ILE A 158 -0.44 -0.64 -4.48
N LEU A 159 -1.14 0.50 -4.37
CA LEU A 159 -1.51 1.32 -5.53
C LEU A 159 -0.29 2.06 -6.11
N GLY A 160 0.63 2.49 -5.25
CA GLY A 160 1.91 3.06 -5.66
C GLY A 160 2.79 2.05 -6.39
N ALA A 161 2.86 0.79 -5.91
CA ALA A 161 3.58 -0.27 -6.60
C ALA A 161 2.96 -0.59 -7.98
N VAL A 162 1.62 -0.58 -8.11
CA VAL A 162 0.93 -0.71 -9.41
C VAL A 162 1.31 0.45 -10.33
N HIS A 163 1.28 1.68 -9.84
CA HIS A 163 1.64 2.86 -10.61
C HIS A 163 3.09 2.79 -11.09
N TYR A 164 4.01 2.43 -10.20
CA TYR A 164 5.43 2.27 -10.51
C TYR A 164 5.65 1.20 -11.58
N ALA A 165 5.08 0.01 -11.38
CA ALA A 165 5.20 -1.11 -12.33
C ALA A 165 4.64 -0.77 -13.71
N ARG A 166 3.52 -0.03 -13.80
CA ARG A 166 2.98 0.47 -15.06
C ARG A 166 3.93 1.43 -15.77
N GLY A 167 4.65 2.27 -15.03
CA GLY A 167 5.73 3.10 -15.57
C GLY A 167 6.87 2.28 -16.19
N LEU A 168 7.07 1.04 -15.71
CA LEU A 168 8.04 0.09 -16.26
C LEU A 168 7.45 -0.80 -17.38
N GLY A 169 6.15 -0.69 -17.69
CA GLY A 169 5.47 -1.48 -18.72
C GLY A 169 4.87 -2.79 -18.21
N PHE A 170 4.64 -2.93 -16.90
CA PHE A 170 3.99 -4.09 -16.30
C PHE A 170 2.58 -3.76 -15.83
N GLU A 171 1.68 -4.71 -16.00
CA GLU A 171 0.33 -4.65 -15.41
C GLU A 171 0.26 -5.54 -14.17
N PRO A 172 -0.59 -5.20 -13.19
CA PRO A 172 -0.78 -6.04 -12.01
C PRO A 172 -1.34 -7.41 -12.39
N ALA A 173 -1.16 -8.40 -11.51
CA ALA A 173 -1.76 -9.71 -11.68
C ALA A 173 -3.29 -9.62 -11.87
N GLY A 174 -3.87 -10.51 -12.69
CA GLY A 174 -5.30 -10.47 -13.02
C GLY A 174 -6.25 -10.58 -11.82
N ALA A 175 -5.77 -11.08 -10.68
CA ALA A 175 -6.53 -11.07 -9.41
C ALA A 175 -6.65 -9.67 -8.77
N PHE A 176 -5.89 -8.68 -9.24
CA PHE A 176 -6.01 -7.29 -8.82
C PHE A 176 -6.96 -6.55 -9.76
N ASP A 177 -8.23 -6.75 -9.55
CA ASP A 177 -9.34 -6.12 -10.28
C ASP A 177 -9.80 -4.80 -9.64
N GLU A 178 -10.85 -4.20 -10.20
CA GLU A 178 -11.45 -2.97 -9.69
C GLU A 178 -11.95 -3.12 -8.25
N ASP A 179 -12.53 -4.27 -7.89
CA ASP A 179 -13.00 -4.55 -6.53
C ASP A 179 -11.83 -4.65 -5.54
N ALA A 180 -10.70 -5.22 -5.99
CA ALA A 180 -9.49 -5.28 -5.17
C ALA A 180 -8.90 -3.88 -4.93
N ALA A 181 -8.89 -3.04 -5.95
CA ALA A 181 -8.45 -1.66 -5.81
C ALA A 181 -9.42 -0.83 -4.94
N ALA A 182 -10.73 -0.95 -5.18
CA ALA A 182 -11.76 -0.26 -4.41
C ALA A 182 -11.74 -0.63 -2.93
N PHE A 183 -11.43 -1.87 -2.57
CA PHE A 183 -11.34 -2.28 -1.17
C PHE A 183 -10.24 -1.56 -0.38
N LEU A 184 -9.19 -1.06 -1.05
CA LEU A 184 -8.18 -0.20 -0.44
C LEU A 184 -8.73 1.19 -0.12
N GLY A 185 -9.69 1.69 -0.91
CA GLY A 185 -10.27 3.03 -0.81
C GLY A 185 -9.51 4.05 -1.66
N GLU A 186 -9.86 5.35 -1.50
CA GLU A 186 -9.25 6.43 -2.28
C GLU A 186 -7.75 6.58 -2.00
N TRP A 187 -6.99 6.85 -3.05
CA TRP A 187 -5.55 7.08 -3.02
C TRP A 187 -5.23 8.42 -3.70
N ASP A 188 -4.47 9.28 -3.00
CA ASP A 188 -4.16 10.64 -3.44
C ASP A 188 -3.14 10.72 -4.58
N GLY A 189 -2.77 9.57 -5.16
CA GLY A 189 -1.80 9.49 -6.24
C GLY A 189 -0.37 9.24 -5.76
N PRO A 190 0.56 9.08 -6.73
CA PRO A 190 1.92 8.63 -6.49
C PRO A 190 2.80 9.70 -5.84
N GLY A 191 3.92 9.27 -5.29
CA GLY A 191 5.03 10.16 -4.96
C GLY A 191 5.37 10.27 -3.48
N ARG A 192 4.86 9.36 -2.65
CA ARG A 192 5.21 9.32 -1.23
C ARG A 192 6.31 8.30 -0.93
N ILE A 193 6.41 7.24 -1.72
CA ILE A 193 7.47 6.23 -1.67
C ILE A 193 8.22 6.27 -2.99
N GLU A 194 9.55 6.27 -2.92
CA GLU A 194 10.38 5.97 -4.07
C GLU A 194 10.54 4.47 -4.17
N PHE A 195 9.86 3.88 -5.17
CA PHE A 195 9.87 2.45 -5.45
C PHE A 195 11.14 2.03 -6.17
N GLY A 196 11.37 0.73 -6.23
CA GLY A 196 12.61 0.15 -6.70
C GLY A 196 13.60 -0.07 -5.55
N ARG A 197 14.67 -0.80 -5.81
CA ARG A 197 15.76 -0.93 -4.85
C ARG A 197 16.74 0.22 -5.05
N ASP A 198 16.83 1.10 -4.06
CA ASP A 198 17.66 2.32 -4.11
C ASP A 198 17.33 3.19 -5.35
N GLY A 199 16.02 3.31 -5.66
CA GLY A 199 15.50 4.08 -6.78
C GLY A 199 15.62 3.42 -8.16
N GLN A 200 16.12 2.19 -8.24
CA GLN A 200 16.25 1.45 -9.51
C GLN A 200 15.37 0.19 -9.51
N PRO A 201 14.81 -0.20 -10.68
CA PRO A 201 14.11 -1.46 -10.79
C PRO A 201 15.04 -2.63 -10.45
N PHE A 202 14.61 -3.49 -9.54
CA PHE A 202 15.31 -4.68 -9.16
C PHE A 202 14.39 -5.89 -9.32
N TYR A 203 14.61 -6.66 -10.36
CA TYR A 203 13.83 -7.86 -10.65
C TYR A 203 14.42 -9.09 -9.95
N LEU A 204 13.61 -9.67 -9.07
CA LEU A 204 13.87 -10.99 -8.50
C LEU A 204 12.86 -11.98 -9.11
N ASN A 205 13.34 -12.99 -9.84
CA ASN A 205 12.44 -13.92 -10.51
C ASN A 205 11.65 -14.78 -9.50
N GLY A 206 10.33 -14.77 -9.68
CA GLY A 206 9.42 -15.69 -8.99
C GLY A 206 9.26 -17.01 -9.76
N PRO A 207 8.66 -18.02 -9.12
CA PRO A 207 8.51 -19.36 -9.69
C PRO A 207 7.58 -19.41 -10.93
N TYR A 208 6.74 -18.37 -11.11
CA TYR A 208 5.76 -18.28 -12.21
C TYR A 208 6.08 -17.17 -13.22
N ASP A 209 7.19 -16.47 -13.04
CA ASP A 209 7.59 -15.39 -13.94
C ASP A 209 8.22 -15.95 -15.23
N ASN A 210 8.19 -15.15 -16.28
CA ASN A 210 9.00 -15.36 -17.48
C ASN A 210 10.16 -14.35 -17.48
N PRO A 211 11.37 -14.71 -16.99
CA PRO A 211 12.47 -13.78 -16.83
C PRO A 211 12.87 -13.09 -18.14
N ALA A 212 12.86 -13.81 -19.26
CA ALA A 212 13.23 -13.25 -20.55
C ALA A 212 12.25 -12.13 -20.99
N ALA A 213 10.95 -12.33 -20.76
CA ALA A 213 9.95 -11.32 -21.08
C ALA A 213 10.06 -10.10 -20.17
N VAL A 214 10.33 -10.31 -18.87
CA VAL A 214 10.51 -9.22 -17.90
C VAL A 214 11.74 -8.39 -18.26
N ILE A 215 12.90 -9.03 -18.52
CA ILE A 215 14.13 -8.35 -18.90
C ILE A 215 13.93 -7.54 -20.19
N ALA A 216 13.33 -8.14 -21.21
CA ALA A 216 13.05 -7.43 -22.47
C ALA A 216 12.11 -6.23 -22.30
N THR A 217 11.19 -6.27 -21.33
CA THR A 217 10.33 -5.14 -20.99
C THR A 217 11.12 -4.04 -20.29
N LEU A 218 11.96 -4.38 -19.30
CA LEU A 218 12.82 -3.42 -18.61
C LEU A 218 13.84 -2.76 -19.57
N GLU A 219 14.44 -3.51 -20.48
CA GLU A 219 15.33 -2.95 -21.49
C GLU A 219 14.64 -1.90 -22.38
N ARG A 220 13.37 -2.12 -22.71
CA ARG A 220 12.59 -1.17 -23.52
C ARG A 220 12.16 0.06 -22.74
N SER A 221 11.81 -0.10 -21.45
CA SER A 221 11.24 0.98 -20.66
C SER A 221 12.29 1.88 -20.02
N VAL A 222 13.35 1.30 -19.45
CA VAL A 222 14.38 2.06 -18.72
C VAL A 222 15.76 1.99 -19.38
N GLY A 223 15.96 1.10 -20.35
CA GLY A 223 17.23 0.90 -21.05
C GLY A 223 18.15 -0.10 -20.36
N ALA A 224 19.03 -0.73 -21.14
CA ALA A 224 20.00 -1.67 -20.63
C ALA A 224 20.95 -1.02 -19.60
N GLY A 225 21.18 -1.67 -18.48
CA GLY A 225 22.03 -1.19 -17.39
C GLY A 225 21.37 -0.26 -16.37
N ASN A 226 20.10 0.11 -16.56
CA ASN A 226 19.34 0.93 -15.62
C ASN A 226 18.38 0.11 -14.74
N PHE A 227 18.62 -1.19 -14.62
CA PHE A 227 17.92 -2.11 -13.73
C PHE A 227 18.84 -3.24 -13.29
N HIS A 228 18.48 -3.90 -12.20
CA HIS A 228 19.17 -5.06 -11.68
C HIS A 228 18.30 -6.32 -11.81
N VAL A 229 18.95 -7.46 -11.96
CA VAL A 229 18.29 -8.77 -12.04
C VAL A 229 19.00 -9.75 -11.12
N SER A 230 18.22 -10.45 -10.31
CA SER A 230 18.68 -11.62 -9.56
C SER A 230 17.82 -12.81 -9.98
N VAL A 231 18.41 -13.73 -10.72
CA VAL A 231 17.75 -14.98 -11.11
C VAL A 231 18.22 -16.06 -10.14
N ALA A 232 17.33 -16.53 -9.26
CA ALA A 232 17.63 -17.69 -8.46
C ALA A 232 17.85 -18.89 -9.39
N ALA A 233 19.02 -19.51 -9.31
CA ALA A 233 19.24 -20.78 -10.01
C ALA A 233 18.23 -21.77 -9.42
N GLY A 234 17.31 -22.25 -10.26
CA GLY A 234 16.38 -23.31 -9.86
C GLY A 234 17.17 -24.54 -9.39
N PRO A 235 16.59 -25.38 -8.52
CA PRO A 235 17.23 -26.64 -8.19
C PRO A 235 17.43 -27.44 -9.48
N MET A 236 18.70 -27.84 -9.74
CA MET A 236 19.04 -28.78 -10.80
C MET A 236 18.46 -30.15 -10.51
#